data_fcd6d82fa5f1956995ad82eb4decbf1a
#
_entry.id   fcd6d82fa5f1956995ad82eb4decbf1a
#
_cell.length_a   1.000
_cell.length_b   1.000
_cell.length_c   1.000
_cell.angle_alpha   90.00
_cell.angle_beta   90.00
_cell.angle_gamma   90.00
#
_symmetry.space_group_name_H-M   'P 1'
#
loop_
_entity.id
_entity.type
_entity.pdbx_description
1 polymer ?
#
loop_
_entity_poly.entity_id
_entity_poly.type
_entity_poly.pdbx_seq_one_letter_code
_entity_poly.pdbx_strand_id
1 'polypeptide(L)'
;MHSLQRKVLRTICPDQKGLIARITNICYKHELNIVQNNEFVDHRTGRFFMRTELEGIFNDVTLLADLDSALPDGSIRELTPAGRRRIVILVTKEAHCLGD
;
A
#
# COMPACT_ATOMS: atom_id res chain seq x y z
N MET A 1 23.08 8.99 4.60
CA MET A 1 22.96 7.67 4.01
C MET A 1 21.53 7.18 4.02
N HIS A 2 21.10 6.75 2.88
CA HIS A 2 19.73 6.25 2.78
C HIS A 2 19.72 4.74 2.92
N SER A 3 18.75 4.23 3.63
CA SER A 3 18.61 2.80 3.75
C SER A 3 17.22 2.38 3.27
N LEU A 4 17.11 1.15 2.83
CA LEU A 4 15.86 0.61 2.39
C LEU A 4 14.91 0.52 3.58
N GLN A 5 13.69 0.92 3.34
CA GLN A 5 12.63 0.83 4.34
C GLN A 5 11.49 0.06 3.74
N ARG A 6 10.64 -0.47 4.58
CA ARG A 6 9.43 -1.14 4.15
C ARG A 6 8.25 -0.45 4.80
N LYS A 7 7.29 -0.04 3.98
CA LYS A 7 6.11 0.68 4.46
C LYS A 7 4.85 0.11 3.84
N VAL A 8 3.74 0.35 4.49
CA VAL A 8 2.44 -0.08 4.00
C VAL A 8 1.64 1.15 3.61
N LEU A 9 1.17 1.15 2.37
CA LEU A 9 0.30 2.20 1.87
C LEU A 9 -1.12 1.64 1.85
N ARG A 10 -2.03 2.29 2.57
CA ARG A 10 -3.44 1.93 2.55
C ARG A 10 -4.20 3.02 1.82
N THR A 11 -5.04 2.62 0.88
CA THR A 11 -5.84 3.54 0.09
C THR A 11 -7.30 3.14 0.20
N ILE A 12 -8.15 4.12 0.51
CA ILE A 12 -9.59 3.91 0.53
C ILE A 12 -10.20 5.06 -0.25
N CYS A 13 -10.96 4.75 -1.27
CA CYS A 13 -11.53 5.82 -2.11
C CYS A 13 -12.76 5.31 -2.83
N PRO A 14 -13.53 6.22 -3.46
CA PRO A 14 -14.62 5.78 -4.32
C PRO A 14 -14.05 4.94 -5.45
N ASP A 15 -14.74 3.84 -5.79
CA ASP A 15 -14.26 2.95 -6.82
C ASP A 15 -14.41 3.57 -8.20
N GLN A 16 -13.37 3.41 -9.01
CA GLN A 16 -13.43 3.80 -10.42
C GLN A 16 -12.36 3.04 -11.17
N LYS A 17 -12.45 3.09 -12.50
CA LYS A 17 -11.51 2.36 -13.32
C LYS A 17 -10.11 2.90 -13.19
N GLY A 18 -9.15 2.01 -13.25
CA GLY A 18 -7.75 2.40 -13.34
C GLY A 18 -7.07 2.76 -12.04
N LEU A 19 -7.73 2.57 -10.90
CA LEU A 19 -7.12 2.94 -9.61
C LEU A 19 -5.84 2.17 -9.33
N ILE A 20 -5.86 0.87 -9.55
CA ILE A 20 -4.67 0.06 -9.30
C ILE A 20 -3.52 0.53 -10.17
N ALA A 21 -3.80 0.79 -11.46
CA ALA A 21 -2.77 1.25 -12.38
C ALA A 21 -2.20 2.60 -11.96
N ARG A 22 -3.06 3.53 -11.51
CA ARG A 22 -2.59 4.85 -11.08
C ARG A 22 -1.70 4.74 -9.86
N ILE A 23 -2.13 3.96 -8.88
CA ILE A 23 -1.39 3.83 -7.63
C ILE A 23 -0.05 3.14 -7.88
N THR A 24 -0.06 2.03 -8.61
CA THR A 24 1.17 1.30 -8.87
C THR A 24 2.13 2.08 -9.75
N ASN A 25 1.60 2.89 -10.68
CA ASN A 25 2.45 3.70 -11.52
C ASN A 25 3.18 4.77 -10.68
N ILE A 26 2.50 5.36 -9.71
CA ILE A 26 3.13 6.32 -8.81
C ILE A 26 4.22 5.65 -7.99
N CYS A 27 3.95 4.46 -7.48
CA CYS A 27 4.96 3.71 -6.73
C CYS A 27 6.17 3.43 -7.62
N TYR A 28 5.94 3.09 -8.88
CA TYR A 28 7.01 2.84 -9.82
C TYR A 28 7.84 4.11 -10.07
N LYS A 29 7.18 5.24 -10.23
CA LYS A 29 7.89 6.50 -10.46
C LYS A 29 8.77 6.87 -9.28
N HIS A 30 8.40 6.47 -8.09
CA HIS A 30 9.19 6.72 -6.89
C HIS A 30 10.22 5.60 -6.66
N GLU A 31 10.32 4.67 -7.62
CA GLU A 31 11.28 3.56 -7.56
C GLU A 31 11.07 2.67 -6.34
N LEU A 32 9.82 2.49 -5.97
CA LEU A 32 9.45 1.62 -4.87
C LEU A 32 9.05 0.26 -5.41
N ASN A 33 9.51 -0.78 -4.73
CA ASN A 33 9.18 -2.14 -5.11
C ASN A 33 7.92 -2.60 -4.36
N ILE A 34 6.96 -3.15 -5.09
CA ILE A 34 5.76 -3.68 -4.48
C ILE A 34 6.05 -5.10 -4.03
N VAL A 35 6.06 -5.30 -2.72
CA VAL A 35 6.36 -6.58 -2.13
C VAL A 35 5.10 -7.42 -2.01
N GLN A 36 3.99 -6.78 -1.69
CA GLN A 36 2.72 -7.47 -1.52
C GLN A 36 1.60 -6.49 -1.77
N ASN A 37 0.50 -6.94 -2.34
CA ASN A 37 -0.63 -6.08 -2.64
C ASN A 37 -1.93 -6.85 -2.50
N ASN A 38 -2.90 -6.22 -1.86
CA ASN A 38 -4.25 -6.75 -1.74
C ASN A 38 -5.21 -5.62 -2.06
N GLU A 39 -6.25 -5.90 -2.81
CA GLU A 39 -7.27 -4.92 -3.09
C GLU A 39 -8.65 -5.57 -3.02
N PHE A 40 -9.67 -4.74 -2.84
CA PHE A 40 -10.98 -5.25 -2.59
C PHE A 40 -12.00 -4.13 -2.82
N VAL A 41 -13.11 -4.43 -3.42
CA VAL A 41 -14.17 -3.46 -3.66
C VAL A 41 -15.39 -3.87 -2.85
N ASP A 42 -15.92 -2.93 -2.07
CA ASP A 42 -17.17 -3.15 -1.37
C ASP A 42 -18.28 -2.64 -2.29
N HIS A 43 -18.98 -3.56 -2.92
CA HIS A 43 -20.00 -3.21 -3.90
C HIS A 43 -21.22 -2.56 -3.29
N ARG A 44 -21.44 -2.72 -2.00
CA ARG A 44 -22.58 -2.10 -1.36
C ARG A 44 -22.38 -0.59 -1.19
N THR A 45 -21.16 -0.17 -0.93
CA THR A 45 -20.85 1.23 -0.70
C THR A 45 -20.13 1.88 -1.86
N GLY A 46 -19.69 1.08 -2.84
CA GLY A 46 -18.93 1.60 -3.97
C GLY A 46 -17.54 2.05 -3.59
N ARG A 47 -16.95 1.47 -2.56
CA ARG A 47 -15.64 1.89 -2.10
C ARG A 47 -14.58 0.86 -2.44
N PHE A 48 -13.42 1.39 -2.79
CA PHE A 48 -12.25 0.60 -3.17
C PHE A 48 -11.24 0.67 -2.03
N PHE A 49 -10.70 -0.48 -1.67
CA PHE A 49 -9.70 -0.60 -0.60
C PHE A 49 -8.47 -1.26 -1.18
N MET A 50 -7.30 -0.72 -0.89
CA MET A 50 -6.05 -1.30 -1.36
C MET A 50 -5.00 -1.19 -0.27
N ARG A 51 -4.28 -2.28 -0.05
CA ARG A 51 -3.19 -2.31 0.90
C ARG A 51 -1.96 -2.79 0.16
N THR A 52 -0.94 -1.95 0.07
CA THR A 52 0.26 -2.21 -0.71
C THR A 52 1.47 -2.11 0.19
N GLU A 53 2.23 -3.17 0.26
CA GLU A 53 3.47 -3.16 1.02
C GLU A 53 4.60 -2.83 0.05
N LEU A 54 5.37 -1.79 0.39
CA LEU A 54 6.37 -1.21 -0.49
C LEU A 54 7.74 -1.24 0.16
N GLU A 55 8.76 -1.43 -0.65
CA GLU A 55 10.13 -1.40 -0.18
C GLU A 55 10.95 -0.44 -1.04
N GLY A 56 11.77 0.38 -0.42
CA GLY A 56 12.61 1.31 -1.14
C GLY A 56 13.05 2.47 -0.24
N ILE A 57 13.43 3.55 -0.90
CA ILE A 57 13.78 4.79 -0.21
C ILE A 57 12.61 5.72 -0.41
N PHE A 58 12.02 6.16 0.68
CA PHE A 58 10.77 6.91 0.64
C PHE A 58 10.96 8.41 0.83
N ASN A 59 10.23 9.17 0.03
CA ASN A 59 10.01 10.59 0.29
C ASN A 59 8.49 10.69 0.53
N ASP A 60 8.09 10.61 1.79
CA ASP A 60 6.69 10.51 2.15
C ASP A 60 5.88 11.70 1.64
N VAL A 61 6.41 12.89 1.75
CA VAL A 61 5.68 14.10 1.36
C VAL A 61 5.37 14.08 -0.14
N THR A 62 6.37 13.79 -0.96
CA THR A 62 6.19 13.77 -2.40
C THR A 62 5.30 12.62 -2.84
N LEU A 63 5.48 11.46 -2.22
CA LEU A 63 4.69 10.29 -2.55
C LEU A 63 3.21 10.54 -2.28
N LEU A 64 2.89 11.07 -1.10
CA LEU A 64 1.51 11.34 -0.74
C LEU A 64 0.90 12.44 -1.59
N ALA A 65 1.68 13.45 -1.97
CA ALA A 65 1.21 14.51 -2.84
C ALA A 65 0.87 13.96 -4.24
N ASP A 66 1.71 13.07 -4.77
CA ASP A 66 1.45 12.47 -6.06
C ASP A 66 0.21 11.59 -6.03
N LEU A 67 0.03 10.86 -4.93
CA LEU A 67 -1.16 10.04 -4.78
C LEU A 67 -2.41 10.90 -4.71
N ASP A 68 -2.37 12.01 -4.00
CA ASP A 68 -3.52 12.91 -3.90
C ASP A 68 -3.90 13.47 -5.26
N SER A 69 -2.92 13.73 -6.12
CA SER A 69 -3.18 14.23 -7.47
C SER A 69 -3.84 13.18 -8.36
N ALA A 70 -3.60 11.92 -8.10
CA ALA A 70 -4.08 10.84 -8.95
C ALA A 70 -5.38 10.22 -8.47
N LEU A 71 -5.71 10.38 -7.19
CA LEU A 71 -6.88 9.74 -6.61
C LEU A 71 -8.10 10.65 -6.67
N PRO A 72 -9.31 10.06 -6.69
CA PRO A 72 -10.52 10.88 -6.72
C PRO A 72 -10.75 11.61 -5.40
N ASP A 73 -11.60 12.61 -5.42
CA ASP A 73 -11.95 13.36 -4.22
C ASP A 73 -12.55 12.42 -3.18
N GLY A 74 -12.25 12.69 -1.94
CA GLY A 74 -12.76 11.86 -0.85
C GLY A 74 -11.89 10.65 -0.56
N SER A 75 -10.71 10.57 -1.17
CA SER A 75 -9.79 9.47 -0.93
C SER A 75 -9.07 9.63 0.39
N ILE A 76 -8.83 8.49 1.04
CA ILE A 76 -8.03 8.42 2.24
C ILE A 76 -6.82 7.58 1.89
N ARG A 77 -5.64 8.05 2.22
CA ARG A 77 -4.42 7.28 2.02
C ARG A 77 -3.56 7.46 3.26
N GLU A 78 -2.91 6.38 3.65
CA GLU A 78 -2.11 6.33 4.86
C GLU A 78 -0.84 5.55 4.56
N LEU A 79 0.29 6.09 4.95
CA LEU A 79 1.58 5.45 4.76
C LEU A 79 2.20 5.24 6.13
N THR A 80 2.40 3.97 6.50
CA THR A 80 2.92 3.63 7.82
C THR A 80 4.09 2.66 7.68
N PRO A 81 5.02 2.65 8.62
CA PRO A 81 6.09 1.66 8.58
C PRO A 81 5.50 0.26 8.65
N ALA A 82 6.07 -0.66 7.89
CA ALA A 82 5.65 -2.04 7.99
C ALA A 82 6.09 -2.53 9.37
N GLY A 83 5.16 -3.05 10.06
CA GLY A 83 5.42 -3.44 11.39
C GLY A 83 6.36 -4.57 11.47
N ARG A 84 7.29 -4.50 12.41
CA ARG A 84 8.09 -5.54 12.56
C ARG A 84 7.36 -6.41 13.30
N ARG A 85 6.25 -6.06 13.74
CA ARG A 85 5.50 -6.93 14.42
C ARG A 85 5.19 -8.00 13.57
N ARG A 86 5.25 -7.90 12.40
CA ARG A 86 4.94 -8.93 11.68
C ARG A 86 5.91 -9.89 11.80
N ILE A 87 6.80 -9.61 12.31
CA ILE A 87 7.75 -10.50 12.39
C ILE A 87 7.47 -11.40 13.30
N VAL A 88 6.84 -11.27 13.87
CA VAL A 88 6.52 -12.10 14.69
C VAL A 88 5.75 -13.00 14.42
N ILE A 89 5.47 -13.17 14.01
CA ILE A 89 4.75 -13.88 13.71
C ILE A 89 4.87 -14.84 13.11
N LEU A 90 5.15 -14.88 13.01
CA LEU A 90 5.21 -15.67 12.65
C LEU A 90 5.19 -16.54 12.81
N VAL A 91 5.25 -16.65 12.87
CA VAL A 91 5.29 -17.35 13.02
C VAL A 91 4.81 -18.13 12.97
N THR A 92 4.53 -18.17 12.71
CA THR A 92 4.17 -18.83 12.70
C THR A 92 3.84 -19.59 12.20
N LYS A 93 3.82 -19.80 11.94
CA LYS A 93 3.66 -20.42 11.60
C LYS A 93 3.40 -21.02 11.21
N GLU A 94 3.37 -20.99 10.95
CA GLU A 94 3.28 -21.50 10.71
C GLU A 94 2.94 -21.82 10.34
N ALA A 95 2.84 -21.86 10.20
CA ALA A 95 2.68 -22.15 9.99
C ALA A 95 2.18 -22.40 9.58
N HIS A 96 1.86 -22.44 9.37
CA HIS A 96 1.66 -22.78 9.27
C HIS A 96 1.30 -22.55 8.95
N CYS A 97 1.32 -22.48 8.70
CA CYS A 97 1.32 -22.27 8.74
C CYS A 97 1.14 -21.90 8.53
N LEU A 98 0.89 -21.94 8.18
CA LEU A 98 1.04 -21.64 8.20
C LEU A 98 0.91 -21.16 8.02
N GLY A 99 0.78 -21.09 7.86
CA GLY A 99 0.89 -20.62 7.87
C GLY A 99 0.84 -20.18 7.85
N ASP A 100 0.53 -20.28 7.77
CA ASP A 100 0.69 -19.94 7.94
C ASP A 100 0.76 -19.88 7.97
#